data_7525e33ca014213ad46a1d6e1c254556
#
_entry.id   7525e33ca014213ad46a1d6e1c254556
#
_cell.length_a   1.000
_cell.length_b   1.000
_cell.length_c   1.000
_cell.angle_alpha   90.00
_cell.angle_beta   90.00
_cell.angle_gamma   90.00
#
_symmetry.space_group_name_H-M   'P 1'
#
loop_
_entity.id
_entity.type
_entity.pdbx_description
1 polymer ?
#
loop_
_entity_poly.entity_id
_entity_poly.type
_entity_poly.pdbx_seq_one_letter_code
_entity_poly.pdbx_strand_id
1 'polypeptide(L)'
;MTLKENISLALRAIRANRLRSMITITIIAIGLMALIGILTAIDALEGSISSNFATLGANSFSIRNFNEISDGDETPKPAISYKEATNFKKEYQFRSAYVSISSVFIRGSATVKQADKKTNPNVDVLGVDENFITIGGYTISSGRGFSATELESAARVVVLGSDVAKKIFTEKDNPIDKGISINNQYFRVIGILEAKGSSFMQSDTRVLIPLTTARSVFPQAGIDSYVISVGVDNPADMEPAIGDATGLMRQVRKLRIGEEDDFTISKS
;
A
#
# COMPACT_ATOMS: atom_id res chain seq x y z
N MET A 1 -49.72 15.83 -42.12
CA MET A 1 -49.14 16.87 -41.24
C MET A 1 -47.64 16.76 -41.31
N THR A 2 -46.99 17.81 -41.75
CA THR A 2 -45.53 17.80 -41.87
C THR A 2 -44.90 18.11 -40.50
N LEU A 3 -43.70 17.61 -40.25
CA LEU A 3 -42.95 17.82 -39.01
C LEU A 3 -42.79 19.32 -38.65
N LYS A 4 -42.69 20.17 -39.67
CA LYS A 4 -42.68 21.64 -39.55
C LYS A 4 -43.98 22.22 -39.00
N GLU A 5 -45.13 21.68 -39.40
CA GLU A 5 -46.48 22.15 -38.94
C GLU A 5 -46.66 21.80 -37.46
N ASN A 6 -46.23 20.61 -37.03
CA ASN A 6 -46.28 20.18 -35.61
C ASN A 6 -45.39 21.05 -34.71
N ILE A 7 -44.18 21.38 -35.15
CA ILE A 7 -43.28 22.29 -34.42
C ILE A 7 -43.86 23.71 -34.35
N SER A 8 -44.46 24.22 -35.45
CA SER A 8 -45.08 25.55 -35.47
C SER A 8 -46.30 25.64 -34.54
N LEU A 9 -47.14 24.59 -34.50
CA LEU A 9 -48.26 24.48 -33.58
C LEU A 9 -47.83 24.44 -32.12
N ALA A 10 -46.80 23.65 -31.80
CA ALA A 10 -46.23 23.58 -30.47
C ALA A 10 -45.65 24.93 -30.00
N LEU A 11 -44.93 25.65 -30.85
CA LEU A 11 -44.41 26.98 -30.55
C LEU A 11 -45.52 28.03 -30.35
N ARG A 12 -46.61 27.94 -31.10
CA ARG A 12 -47.79 28.82 -30.88
C ARG A 12 -48.50 28.54 -29.57
N ALA A 13 -48.62 27.25 -29.16
CA ALA A 13 -49.21 26.85 -27.88
C ALA A 13 -48.39 27.37 -26.70
N ILE A 14 -47.04 27.29 -26.79
CA ILE A 14 -46.11 27.83 -25.79
C ILE A 14 -46.28 29.36 -25.67
N ARG A 15 -46.38 30.07 -26.78
CA ARG A 15 -46.56 31.54 -26.80
C ARG A 15 -47.91 31.98 -26.29
N ALA A 16 -48.96 31.18 -26.45
CA ALA A 16 -50.30 31.51 -25.96
C ALA A 16 -50.42 31.51 -24.44
N ASN A 17 -49.60 30.65 -23.75
CA ASN A 17 -49.62 30.52 -22.29
C ASN A 17 -48.22 30.71 -21.70
N ARG A 18 -47.61 31.86 -21.95
CA ARG A 18 -46.20 32.15 -21.60
C ARG A 18 -45.85 31.88 -20.12
N LEU A 19 -46.72 32.28 -19.19
CA LEU A 19 -46.49 32.12 -17.77
C LEU A 19 -46.38 30.62 -17.37
N ARG A 20 -47.34 29.81 -17.85
CA ARG A 20 -47.32 28.35 -17.59
C ARG A 20 -46.13 27.68 -18.22
N SER A 21 -45.80 28.03 -19.45
CA SER A 21 -44.65 27.48 -20.17
C SER A 21 -43.31 27.84 -19.47
N MET A 22 -43.16 29.10 -19.02
CA MET A 22 -42.00 29.53 -18.26
C MET A 22 -41.83 28.74 -16.95
N ILE A 23 -42.88 28.61 -16.16
CA ILE A 23 -42.87 27.87 -14.90
C ILE A 23 -42.47 26.42 -15.16
N THR A 24 -43.05 25.76 -16.14
CA THR A 24 -42.76 24.38 -16.48
C THR A 24 -41.30 24.20 -16.92
N ILE A 25 -40.79 25.06 -17.80
CA ILE A 25 -39.38 25.03 -18.25
C ILE A 25 -38.43 25.27 -17.08
N THR A 26 -38.73 26.21 -16.19
CA THR A 26 -37.91 26.50 -15.03
C THR A 26 -37.83 25.31 -14.06
N ILE A 27 -38.97 24.65 -13.80
CA ILE A 27 -38.99 23.46 -12.93
C ILE A 27 -38.15 22.32 -13.53
N ILE A 28 -38.32 22.08 -14.85
CA ILE A 28 -37.51 21.04 -15.54
C ILE A 28 -36.02 21.40 -15.53
N ALA A 29 -35.70 22.67 -15.81
CA ALA A 29 -34.31 23.13 -15.81
C ALA A 29 -33.64 22.99 -14.43
N ILE A 30 -34.34 23.35 -13.36
CA ILE A 30 -33.87 23.18 -11.98
C ILE A 30 -33.70 21.69 -11.66
N GLY A 31 -34.65 20.84 -12.06
CA GLY A 31 -34.55 19.39 -11.85
C GLY A 31 -33.35 18.77 -12.57
N LEU A 32 -33.12 19.12 -13.82
CA LEU A 32 -31.97 18.66 -14.59
C LEU A 32 -30.65 19.21 -14.01
N MET A 33 -30.62 20.48 -13.62
CA MET A 33 -29.46 21.10 -13.01
C MET A 33 -29.08 20.38 -11.68
N ALA A 34 -30.09 20.09 -10.85
CA ALA A 34 -29.86 19.34 -9.60
C ALA A 34 -29.34 17.93 -9.87
N LEU A 35 -29.93 17.23 -10.86
CA LEU A 35 -29.48 15.88 -11.22
C LEU A 35 -28.03 15.86 -11.70
N ILE A 36 -27.69 16.76 -12.64
CA ILE A 36 -26.30 16.86 -13.16
C ILE A 36 -25.35 17.26 -12.04
N GLY A 37 -25.76 18.21 -11.18
CA GLY A 37 -24.94 18.64 -10.03
C GLY A 37 -24.64 17.49 -9.07
N ILE A 38 -25.63 16.65 -8.76
CA ILE A 38 -25.43 15.48 -7.90
C ILE A 38 -24.50 14.45 -8.55
N LEU A 39 -24.70 14.13 -9.83
CA LEU A 39 -23.86 13.18 -10.55
C LEU A 39 -22.40 13.67 -10.59
N THR A 40 -22.18 14.96 -10.92
CA THR A 40 -20.84 15.55 -10.94
C THR A 40 -20.19 15.56 -9.55
N ALA A 41 -20.98 15.78 -8.50
CA ALA A 41 -20.49 15.74 -7.12
C ALA A 41 -20.08 14.31 -6.72
N ILE A 42 -20.86 13.30 -7.13
CA ILE A 42 -20.54 11.89 -6.90
C ILE A 42 -19.23 11.51 -7.60
N ASP A 43 -19.11 11.83 -8.89
CA ASP A 43 -17.89 11.56 -9.68
C ASP A 43 -16.63 12.22 -9.05
N ALA A 44 -16.78 13.49 -8.63
CA ALA A 44 -15.69 14.22 -7.97
C ALA A 44 -15.31 13.60 -6.61
N LEU A 45 -16.30 13.14 -5.84
CA LEU A 45 -16.09 12.46 -4.56
C LEU A 45 -15.39 11.13 -4.77
N GLU A 46 -15.83 10.32 -5.73
CA GLU A 46 -15.25 9.03 -6.08
C GLU A 46 -13.79 9.18 -6.52
N GLY A 47 -13.48 10.16 -7.36
CA GLY A 47 -12.11 10.48 -7.76
C GLY A 47 -11.23 10.95 -6.59
N SER A 48 -11.75 11.78 -5.70
CA SER A 48 -11.04 12.26 -4.52
C SER A 48 -10.79 11.15 -3.51
N ILE A 49 -11.79 10.30 -3.27
CA ILE A 49 -11.68 9.15 -2.37
C ILE A 49 -10.65 8.17 -2.93
N SER A 50 -10.76 7.80 -4.21
CA SER A 50 -9.84 6.86 -4.85
C SER A 50 -8.39 7.33 -4.80
N SER A 51 -8.11 8.61 -5.05
CA SER A 51 -6.75 9.17 -4.98
C SER A 51 -6.19 9.21 -3.56
N ASN A 52 -7.01 9.55 -2.57
CA ASN A 52 -6.60 9.56 -1.16
C ASN A 52 -6.36 8.14 -0.64
N PHE A 53 -7.19 7.17 -1.01
CA PHE A 53 -7.01 5.76 -0.64
C PHE A 53 -5.79 5.14 -1.33
N ALA A 54 -5.50 5.47 -2.59
CA ALA A 54 -4.27 5.04 -3.26
C ALA A 54 -3.01 5.52 -2.52
N THR A 55 -3.02 6.75 -2.04
CA THR A 55 -1.91 7.33 -1.25
C THR A 55 -1.75 6.66 0.13
N LEU A 56 -2.82 6.11 0.68
CA LEU A 56 -2.80 5.39 1.97
C LEU A 56 -2.43 3.90 1.83
N GLY A 57 -2.18 3.40 0.64
CA GLY A 57 -1.97 1.96 0.39
C GLY A 57 -3.24 1.11 0.48
N ALA A 58 -4.42 1.75 0.49
CA ALA A 58 -5.71 1.08 0.70
C ALA A 58 -6.14 0.17 -0.47
N ASN A 59 -5.48 0.25 -1.62
CA ASN A 59 -5.72 -0.65 -2.74
C ASN A 59 -4.73 -1.83 -2.71
N SER A 60 -4.49 -2.38 -1.54
CA SER A 60 -3.58 -3.50 -1.38
C SER A 60 -4.15 -4.57 -0.46
N PHE A 61 -3.69 -5.79 -0.65
CA PHE A 61 -3.91 -6.88 0.28
C PHE A 61 -2.59 -7.58 0.59
N SER A 62 -2.54 -8.25 1.72
CA SER A 62 -1.36 -9.01 2.15
C SER A 62 -1.70 -10.47 2.38
N ILE A 63 -0.81 -11.33 1.93
CA ILE A 63 -0.83 -12.77 2.16
C ILE A 63 0.15 -13.06 3.28
N ARG A 64 -0.34 -13.66 4.36
CA ARG A 64 0.42 -13.95 5.58
C ARG A 64 0.16 -15.39 6.03
N ASN A 65 1.03 -15.92 6.87
CA ASN A 65 0.69 -17.15 7.57
C ASN A 65 -0.37 -16.85 8.65
N PHE A 66 -1.16 -17.84 9.00
CA PHE A 66 -2.34 -17.68 9.86
C PHE A 66 -2.03 -17.32 11.32
N ASN A 67 -0.79 -17.47 11.81
CA ASN A 67 -0.44 -17.44 13.22
C ASN A 67 -0.46 -16.05 13.89
N GLU A 68 -0.75 -14.95 13.18
CA GLU A 68 -0.63 -13.61 13.78
C GLU A 68 -1.92 -13.08 14.43
N ILE A 69 -3.08 -13.74 14.32
CA ILE A 69 -4.37 -13.16 14.77
C ILE A 69 -5.30 -14.17 15.47
N SER A 70 -4.90 -15.41 15.74
CA SER A 70 -5.80 -16.40 16.31
C SER A 70 -5.68 -16.53 17.84
N ASP A 71 -6.69 -16.03 18.53
CA ASP A 71 -6.91 -16.20 19.96
C ASP A 71 -7.63 -17.56 20.14
N GLY A 72 -6.88 -18.65 20.18
CA GLY A 72 -7.41 -19.97 20.54
C GLY A 72 -7.01 -21.14 19.63
N ASP A 73 -6.47 -22.13 20.21
CA ASP A 73 -6.38 -23.59 19.91
C ASP A 73 -6.25 -24.06 18.45
N GLU A 74 -5.67 -23.29 17.53
CA GLU A 74 -5.37 -23.72 16.18
C GLU A 74 -3.89 -24.12 16.04
N THR A 75 -3.66 -25.26 15.41
CA THR A 75 -2.33 -25.75 15.07
C THR A 75 -1.54 -24.70 14.28
N PRO A 76 -0.30 -24.38 14.66
CA PRO A 76 0.51 -23.39 13.98
C PRO A 76 0.63 -23.72 12.49
N LYS A 77 0.12 -22.83 11.64
CA LYS A 77 0.25 -23.00 10.17
C LYS A 77 1.67 -22.68 9.73
N PRO A 78 2.20 -23.36 8.72
CA PRO A 78 3.60 -23.21 8.32
C PRO A 78 3.88 -21.80 7.79
N ALA A 79 5.03 -21.25 8.17
CA ALA A 79 5.50 -19.96 7.70
C ALA A 79 5.63 -19.91 6.16
N ILE A 80 5.40 -18.75 5.56
CA ILE A 80 5.70 -18.54 4.15
C ILE A 80 7.21 -18.40 4.00
N SER A 81 7.83 -19.35 3.30
CA SER A 81 9.27 -19.33 3.04
C SER A 81 9.65 -18.28 1.98
N TYR A 82 10.92 -17.89 1.96
CA TYR A 82 11.43 -17.00 0.91
C TYR A 82 11.24 -17.55 -0.50
N LYS A 83 11.40 -18.88 -0.66
CA LYS A 83 11.23 -19.54 -1.96
C LYS A 83 9.78 -19.46 -2.44
N GLU A 84 8.83 -19.68 -1.56
CA GLU A 84 7.40 -19.56 -1.88
C GLU A 84 7.04 -18.13 -2.23
N ALA A 85 7.48 -17.15 -1.42
CA ALA A 85 7.24 -15.73 -1.71
C ALA A 85 7.83 -15.29 -3.05
N THR A 86 9.06 -15.72 -3.36
CA THR A 86 9.71 -15.41 -4.65
C THR A 86 9.06 -16.10 -5.83
N ASN A 87 8.63 -17.36 -5.68
CA ASN A 87 7.89 -18.06 -6.71
C ASN A 87 6.56 -17.37 -6.99
N PHE A 88 5.83 -17.02 -5.92
CA PHE A 88 4.59 -16.26 -6.06
C PHE A 88 4.82 -14.94 -6.82
N LYS A 89 5.79 -14.12 -6.41
CA LYS A 89 6.10 -12.85 -7.08
C LYS A 89 6.43 -13.03 -8.56
N LYS A 90 7.12 -14.11 -8.91
CA LYS A 90 7.50 -14.41 -10.29
C LYS A 90 6.32 -14.87 -11.15
N GLU A 91 5.41 -15.64 -10.58
CA GLU A 91 4.32 -16.30 -11.32
C GLU A 91 3.04 -15.47 -11.32
N TYR A 92 2.87 -14.55 -10.35
CA TYR A 92 1.69 -13.70 -10.27
C TYR A 92 1.72 -12.63 -11.36
N GLN A 93 0.82 -12.76 -12.34
CA GLN A 93 0.74 -11.91 -13.52
C GLN A 93 -0.64 -11.24 -13.68
N PHE A 94 -1.25 -10.88 -12.57
CA PHE A 94 -2.50 -10.12 -12.63
C PHE A 94 -2.25 -8.73 -13.22
N ARG A 95 -3.12 -8.32 -14.16
CA ARG A 95 -2.97 -7.05 -14.86
C ARG A 95 -3.00 -5.88 -13.87
N SER A 96 -2.05 -4.97 -13.99
CA SER A 96 -1.94 -3.76 -13.15
C SER A 96 -1.79 -4.05 -11.65
N ALA A 97 -1.13 -5.16 -11.31
CA ALA A 97 -0.78 -5.47 -9.92
C ALA A 97 0.73 -5.40 -9.69
N TYR A 98 1.09 -4.93 -8.51
CA TYR A 98 2.47 -4.88 -8.02
C TYR A 98 2.60 -5.83 -6.85
N VAL A 99 3.63 -6.65 -6.83
CA VAL A 99 3.91 -7.59 -5.75
C VAL A 99 5.13 -7.13 -4.97
N SER A 100 5.03 -7.11 -3.66
CA SER A 100 6.13 -6.85 -2.73
C SER A 100 6.31 -8.00 -1.78
N ILE A 101 7.56 -8.29 -1.45
CA ILE A 101 7.94 -9.25 -0.44
C ILE A 101 8.65 -8.52 0.69
N SER A 102 8.20 -8.74 1.92
CA SER A 102 8.81 -8.18 3.10
C SER A 102 8.87 -9.20 4.24
N SER A 103 9.76 -8.96 5.20
CA SER A 103 9.79 -9.70 6.45
C SER A 103 10.38 -8.85 7.56
N VAL A 104 9.94 -9.08 8.79
CA VAL A 104 10.52 -8.46 9.98
C VAL A 104 11.69 -9.34 10.44
N PHE A 105 12.90 -8.81 10.38
CA PHE A 105 14.12 -9.50 10.82
C PHE A 105 14.42 -9.28 12.29
N ILE A 106 14.11 -8.09 12.81
CA ILE A 106 14.22 -7.77 14.23
C ILE A 106 12.96 -7.00 14.62
N ARG A 107 12.23 -7.53 15.59
CA ARG A 107 10.99 -6.93 16.09
C ARG A 107 11.24 -6.23 17.42
N GLY A 108 11.02 -4.92 17.48
CA GLY A 108 11.00 -4.12 18.71
C GLY A 108 12.23 -4.23 19.61
N SER A 109 13.41 -4.60 19.06
CA SER A 109 14.62 -4.83 19.88
C SER A 109 15.90 -4.30 19.25
N ALA A 110 15.84 -3.72 18.05
CA ALA A 110 17.01 -3.15 17.42
C ALA A 110 17.38 -1.78 18.03
N THR A 111 18.68 -1.54 18.12
CA THR A 111 19.26 -0.24 18.48
C THR A 111 19.96 0.35 17.28
N VAL A 112 19.59 1.58 16.93
CA VAL A 112 20.24 2.34 15.87
C VAL A 112 21.14 3.39 16.49
N LYS A 113 22.40 3.48 16.02
CA LYS A 113 23.40 4.43 16.54
C LYS A 113 23.99 5.27 15.42
N GLN A 114 24.21 6.53 15.71
CA GLN A 114 24.95 7.46 14.86
C GLN A 114 25.81 8.36 15.74
N ALA A 115 27.13 8.27 15.62
CA ALA A 115 28.09 8.93 16.51
C ALA A 115 27.74 8.63 17.99
N ASP A 116 27.53 9.66 18.80
CA ASP A 116 27.21 9.55 20.22
C ASP A 116 25.71 9.35 20.51
N LYS A 117 24.85 9.41 19.48
CA LYS A 117 23.39 9.26 19.63
C LYS A 117 22.95 7.82 19.34
N LYS A 118 21.96 7.38 20.10
CA LYS A 118 21.35 6.07 19.92
C LYS A 118 19.86 6.09 20.19
N THR A 119 19.11 5.19 19.54
CA THR A 119 17.71 4.93 19.88
C THR A 119 17.61 4.01 21.11
N ASN A 120 16.43 3.96 21.71
CA ASN A 120 16.07 2.86 22.59
C ASN A 120 16.04 1.53 21.79
N PRO A 121 16.18 0.38 22.43
CA PRO A 121 16.03 -0.93 21.78
C PRO A 121 14.55 -1.23 21.53
N ASN A 122 13.92 -0.45 20.64
CA ASN A 122 12.51 -0.57 20.27
C ASN A 122 12.29 -0.38 18.76
N VAL A 123 13.34 -0.52 17.95
CA VAL A 123 13.27 -0.34 16.50
C VAL A 123 13.02 -1.67 15.82
N ASP A 124 12.08 -1.68 14.86
CA ASP A 124 11.88 -2.81 13.96
C ASP A 124 12.85 -2.71 12.77
N VAL A 125 13.44 -3.82 12.38
CA VAL A 125 14.24 -3.93 11.15
C VAL A 125 13.48 -4.78 10.15
N LEU A 126 13.04 -4.15 9.06
CA LEU A 126 12.33 -4.81 7.97
C LEU A 126 13.24 -4.99 6.77
N GLY A 127 13.29 -6.20 6.26
CA GLY A 127 13.80 -6.48 4.91
C GLY A 127 12.68 -6.29 3.89
N VAL A 128 12.89 -5.46 2.90
CA VAL A 128 11.87 -5.07 1.91
C VAL A 128 12.42 -5.08 0.49
N ASP A 129 11.53 -5.17 -0.47
CA ASP A 129 11.84 -5.03 -1.90
C ASP A 129 11.47 -3.64 -2.45
N GLU A 130 11.59 -3.48 -3.78
CA GLU A 130 11.36 -2.21 -4.49
C GLU A 130 9.93 -1.67 -4.37
N ASN A 131 8.94 -2.56 -4.30
CA ASN A 131 7.53 -2.17 -4.33
C ASN A 131 6.95 -1.88 -2.93
N PHE A 132 7.68 -2.22 -1.87
CA PHE A 132 7.19 -2.10 -0.49
C PHE A 132 6.75 -0.69 -0.13
N ILE A 133 7.54 0.31 -0.49
CA ILE A 133 7.26 1.72 -0.17
C ILE A 133 5.97 2.16 -0.85
N THR A 134 5.81 1.83 -2.13
CA THR A 134 4.64 2.20 -2.94
C THR A 134 3.38 1.49 -2.44
N ILE A 135 3.41 0.15 -2.31
CA ILE A 135 2.25 -0.65 -1.87
C ILE A 135 1.84 -0.30 -0.45
N GLY A 136 2.81 -0.05 0.43
CA GLY A 136 2.54 0.35 1.82
C GLY A 136 2.09 1.80 1.98
N GLY A 137 1.96 2.58 0.89
CA GLY A 137 1.57 3.99 0.94
C GLY A 137 2.55 4.84 1.77
N TYR A 138 3.85 4.52 1.71
CA TYR A 138 4.87 5.33 2.37
C TYR A 138 5.34 6.44 1.44
N THR A 139 5.52 7.63 2.00
CA THR A 139 6.11 8.79 1.32
C THR A 139 7.54 8.97 1.84
N ILE A 140 8.45 9.33 0.95
CA ILE A 140 9.82 9.69 1.32
C ILE A 140 9.87 11.20 1.54
N SER A 141 10.21 11.63 2.76
CA SER A 141 10.34 13.06 3.10
C SER A 141 11.69 13.66 2.68
N SER A 142 12.74 12.84 2.64
CA SER A 142 14.08 13.26 2.22
C SER A 142 14.85 12.09 1.64
N GLY A 143 15.67 12.34 0.62
CA GLY A 143 16.44 11.30 -0.06
C GLY A 143 15.63 10.52 -1.09
N ARG A 144 15.82 9.20 -1.14
CA ARG A 144 15.20 8.32 -2.12
C ARG A 144 14.95 6.91 -1.57
N GLY A 145 14.16 6.11 -2.30
CA GLY A 145 14.00 4.68 -2.08
C GLY A 145 15.17 3.84 -2.61
N PHE A 146 15.00 2.53 -2.53
CA PHE A 146 15.99 1.58 -3.02
C PHE A 146 16.01 1.53 -4.55
N SER A 147 17.21 1.41 -5.13
CA SER A 147 17.36 1.10 -6.54
C SER A 147 17.40 -0.42 -6.76
N ALA A 148 17.07 -0.88 -7.98
CA ALA A 148 17.14 -2.30 -8.33
C ALA A 148 18.56 -2.87 -8.09
N THR A 149 19.59 -2.13 -8.47
CA THR A 149 20.99 -2.52 -8.27
C THR A 149 21.34 -2.70 -6.77
N GLU A 150 20.82 -1.83 -5.89
CA GLU A 150 21.04 -1.95 -4.44
C GLU A 150 20.36 -3.17 -3.84
N LEU A 151 19.19 -3.53 -4.38
CA LEU A 151 18.46 -4.72 -3.98
C LEU A 151 19.16 -6.01 -4.45
N GLU A 152 19.64 -6.03 -5.69
CA GLU A 152 20.34 -7.18 -6.26
C GLU A 152 21.72 -7.40 -5.65
N SER A 153 22.49 -6.33 -5.42
CA SER A 153 23.85 -6.40 -4.87
C SER A 153 23.91 -6.56 -3.36
N ALA A 154 22.76 -6.68 -2.69
CA ALA A 154 22.67 -6.68 -1.23
C ALA A 154 23.42 -5.48 -0.59
N ALA A 155 23.20 -4.29 -1.15
CA ALA A 155 23.88 -3.09 -0.68
C ALA A 155 23.49 -2.75 0.76
N ARG A 156 24.44 -2.32 1.57
CA ARG A 156 24.22 -1.91 2.97
C ARG A 156 23.68 -0.49 3.04
N VAL A 157 22.46 -0.31 2.56
CA VAL A 157 21.72 0.96 2.57
C VAL A 157 20.45 0.84 3.41
N VAL A 158 19.97 1.96 3.92
CA VAL A 158 18.82 2.01 4.82
C VAL A 158 17.95 3.22 4.54
N VAL A 159 16.63 3.02 4.63
CA VAL A 159 15.63 4.08 4.72
C VAL A 159 15.10 4.09 6.15
N LEU A 160 15.13 5.25 6.79
CA LEU A 160 14.76 5.42 8.20
C LEU A 160 13.30 5.86 8.34
N GLY A 161 12.63 5.34 9.35
CA GLY A 161 11.39 5.93 9.83
C GLY A 161 11.63 7.29 10.47
N SER A 162 10.63 8.16 10.45
CA SER A 162 10.76 9.55 10.90
C SER A 162 11.24 9.67 12.34
N ASP A 163 10.74 8.85 13.25
CA ASP A 163 11.10 8.92 14.67
C ASP A 163 12.52 8.41 14.93
N VAL A 164 12.98 7.41 14.18
CA VAL A 164 14.36 6.95 14.24
C VAL A 164 15.30 8.07 13.79
N ALA A 165 14.99 8.70 12.66
CA ALA A 165 15.79 9.80 12.14
C ALA A 165 15.88 10.98 13.14
N LYS A 166 14.75 11.41 13.71
CA LYS A 166 14.71 12.50 14.71
C LYS A 166 15.52 12.21 15.97
N LYS A 167 15.61 10.91 16.37
CA LYS A 167 16.37 10.53 17.58
C LYS A 167 17.88 10.54 17.39
N ILE A 168 18.36 10.17 16.19
CA ILE A 168 19.80 10.00 15.94
C ILE A 168 20.44 11.18 15.18
N PHE A 169 19.64 12.02 14.53
CA PHE A 169 20.10 13.25 13.88
C PHE A 169 19.50 14.50 14.53
N THR A 170 20.14 15.63 14.36
CA THR A 170 19.59 16.95 14.73
C THR A 170 18.94 17.59 13.51
N GLU A 171 18.05 18.55 13.71
CA GLU A 171 17.39 19.29 12.62
C GLU A 171 18.37 19.98 11.65
N LYS A 172 19.59 20.27 12.12
CA LYS A 172 20.66 20.88 11.30
C LYS A 172 21.50 19.90 10.51
N ASP A 173 21.41 18.61 10.83
CA ASP A 173 22.17 17.55 10.16
C ASP A 173 21.45 17.14 8.86
N ASN A 174 22.20 16.97 7.79
CA ASN A 174 21.68 16.23 6.63
C ASN A 174 21.91 14.72 6.88
N PRO A 175 20.85 13.92 7.10
CA PRO A 175 20.99 12.49 7.36
C PRO A 175 21.41 11.67 6.13
N ILE A 176 21.16 12.19 4.92
CA ILE A 176 21.42 11.47 3.67
C ILE A 176 22.94 11.26 3.49
N ASP A 177 23.30 10.07 3.06
CA ASP A 177 24.68 9.56 2.89
C ASP A 177 25.50 9.43 4.18
N LYS A 178 24.88 9.65 5.35
CA LYS A 178 25.55 9.37 6.63
C LYS A 178 25.56 7.88 6.97
N GLY A 179 26.64 7.44 7.61
CA GLY A 179 26.74 6.10 8.16
C GLY A 179 26.04 5.97 9.49
N ILE A 180 25.30 4.90 9.67
CA ILE A 180 24.69 4.50 10.94
C ILE A 180 25.01 3.04 11.25
N SER A 181 24.82 2.64 12.49
CA SER A 181 24.95 1.26 12.92
C SER A 181 23.61 0.74 13.43
N ILE A 182 23.15 -0.40 12.94
CA ILE A 182 21.98 -1.15 13.43
C ILE A 182 22.50 -2.44 14.04
N ASN A 183 22.37 -2.60 15.36
CA ASN A 183 22.90 -3.76 16.09
C ASN A 183 24.35 -4.09 15.69
N ASN A 184 25.22 -3.08 15.65
CA ASN A 184 26.64 -3.15 15.27
C ASN A 184 26.93 -3.47 13.78
N GLN A 185 25.92 -3.47 12.92
CA GLN A 185 26.09 -3.57 11.47
C GLN A 185 25.98 -2.19 10.84
N TYR A 186 26.91 -1.83 9.94
CA TYR A 186 26.99 -0.51 9.32
C TYR A 186 26.12 -0.44 8.08
N PHE A 187 25.38 0.68 7.96
CA PHE A 187 24.52 1.03 6.83
C PHE A 187 24.68 2.49 6.47
N ARG A 188 24.46 2.82 5.19
CA ARG A 188 24.41 4.18 4.69
C ARG A 188 22.95 4.61 4.53
N VAL A 189 22.57 5.74 5.08
CA VAL A 189 21.23 6.32 4.97
C VAL A 189 21.02 6.87 3.55
N ILE A 190 19.96 6.40 2.87
CA ILE A 190 19.60 6.87 1.53
C ILE A 190 18.27 7.62 1.50
N GLY A 191 17.44 7.46 2.51
CA GLY A 191 16.14 8.11 2.58
C GLY A 191 15.56 8.11 3.98
N ILE A 192 14.56 8.97 4.17
CA ILE A 192 13.75 9.09 5.39
C ILE A 192 12.29 9.06 5.00
N LEU A 193 11.50 8.23 5.68
CA LEU A 193 10.06 8.20 5.50
C LEU A 193 9.40 9.42 6.15
N GLU A 194 8.32 9.88 5.55
CA GLU A 194 7.43 10.84 6.16
C GLU A 194 6.70 10.22 7.35
N ALA A 195 6.43 11.03 8.38
CA ALA A 195 5.69 10.57 9.55
C ALA A 195 4.24 10.25 9.18
N LYS A 196 3.80 9.01 9.47
CA LYS A 196 2.39 8.60 9.30
C LYS A 196 1.51 8.99 10.49
N GLY A 197 2.11 9.44 11.59
CA GLY A 197 1.42 9.81 12.82
C GLY A 197 1.05 8.62 13.72
N SER A 198 0.58 8.94 14.92
CA SER A 198 0.33 7.97 16.00
C SER A 198 -0.79 6.93 15.71
N SER A 199 -1.63 7.17 14.71
CA SER A 199 -2.71 6.24 14.33
C SER A 199 -2.20 4.98 13.61
N PHE A 200 -0.99 5.02 13.06
CA PHE A 200 -0.32 3.87 12.48
C PHE A 200 0.83 3.43 13.38
N MET A 201 0.47 2.87 14.53
CA MET A 201 1.41 2.39 15.53
C MET A 201 2.59 1.64 14.89
N GLN A 202 3.82 2.08 15.19
CA GLN A 202 5.12 1.50 14.84
C GLN A 202 5.69 1.82 13.44
N SER A 203 4.98 2.43 12.49
CA SER A 203 5.60 2.74 11.20
C SER A 203 6.76 3.72 11.29
N ASP A 204 6.70 4.65 12.24
CA ASP A 204 7.69 5.71 12.41
C ASP A 204 8.94 5.27 13.17
N THR A 205 8.87 4.14 13.91
CA THR A 205 9.99 3.56 14.69
C THR A 205 10.67 2.37 14.01
N ARG A 206 10.54 2.23 12.68
CA ARG A 206 11.15 1.15 11.91
C ARG A 206 12.26 1.64 11.00
N VAL A 207 13.08 0.70 10.57
CA VAL A 207 14.08 0.90 9.52
C VAL A 207 13.88 -0.12 8.42
N LEU A 208 14.01 0.33 7.18
CA LEU A 208 13.88 -0.50 6.00
C LEU A 208 15.26 -0.73 5.40
N ILE A 209 15.59 -1.97 5.10
CA ILE A 209 16.82 -2.37 4.41
C ILE A 209 16.46 -3.31 3.25
N PRO A 210 17.31 -3.43 2.21
CA PRO A 210 17.05 -4.40 1.15
C PRO A 210 16.87 -5.80 1.70
N LEU A 211 15.88 -6.54 1.20
CA LEU A 211 15.55 -7.88 1.67
C LEU A 211 16.75 -8.84 1.55
N THR A 212 17.50 -8.72 0.47
CA THR A 212 18.73 -9.47 0.22
C THR A 212 19.80 -9.16 1.26
N THR A 213 19.96 -7.88 1.60
CA THR A 213 20.89 -7.44 2.67
C THR A 213 20.44 -7.95 4.04
N ALA A 214 19.15 -7.84 4.35
CA ALA A 214 18.61 -8.32 5.63
C ALA A 214 18.90 -9.79 5.85
N ARG A 215 18.69 -10.63 4.83
CA ARG A 215 18.97 -12.06 4.86
C ARG A 215 20.45 -12.39 5.03
N SER A 216 21.34 -11.58 4.46
CA SER A 216 22.80 -11.81 4.57
C SER A 216 23.37 -11.32 5.89
N VAL A 217 22.86 -10.20 6.41
CA VAL A 217 23.39 -9.53 7.60
C VAL A 217 22.79 -10.09 8.89
N PHE A 218 21.53 -10.51 8.86
CA PHE A 218 20.79 -11.06 10.00
C PHE A 218 20.30 -12.50 9.76
N PRO A 219 21.17 -13.45 9.41
CA PRO A 219 20.75 -14.81 9.03
C PRO A 219 20.13 -15.60 10.19
N GLN A 220 20.41 -15.22 11.43
CA GLN A 220 19.89 -15.85 12.65
C GLN A 220 18.70 -15.09 13.25
N ALA A 221 18.27 -14.00 12.63
CA ALA A 221 17.00 -13.39 13.01
C ALA A 221 15.91 -14.44 12.81
N GLY A 222 15.14 -14.69 13.86
CA GLY A 222 13.99 -15.61 13.78
C GLY A 222 12.98 -15.00 12.81
N ILE A 223 13.10 -15.36 11.54
CA ILE A 223 12.15 -14.93 10.50
C ILE A 223 10.91 -15.77 10.72
N ASP A 224 9.88 -15.16 11.31
CA ASP A 224 8.62 -15.85 11.58
C ASP A 224 7.96 -16.27 10.27
N SER A 225 7.86 -15.36 9.30
CA SER A 225 7.28 -15.61 7.98
C SER A 225 7.59 -14.46 7.03
N TYR A 226 7.57 -14.72 5.74
CA TYR A 226 7.52 -13.65 4.73
C TYR A 226 6.07 -13.21 4.52
N VAL A 227 5.91 -11.92 4.26
CA VAL A 227 4.65 -11.30 3.90
C VAL A 227 4.71 -10.94 2.42
N ILE A 228 3.70 -11.37 1.68
CA ILE A 228 3.52 -10.98 0.28
C ILE A 228 2.43 -9.92 0.24
N SER A 229 2.76 -8.72 -0.20
CA SER A 229 1.79 -7.63 -0.38
C SER A 229 1.53 -7.41 -1.86
N VAL A 230 0.28 -7.29 -2.23
CA VAL A 230 -0.14 -7.04 -3.60
C VAL A 230 -0.93 -5.73 -3.63
N GLY A 231 -0.46 -4.78 -4.43
CA GLY A 231 -1.17 -3.56 -4.71
C GLY A 231 -1.81 -3.61 -6.10
N VAL A 232 -3.01 -3.07 -6.25
CA VAL A 232 -3.71 -2.93 -7.52
C VAL A 232 -3.97 -1.46 -7.84
N ASP A 233 -3.88 -1.09 -9.12
CA ASP A 233 -4.10 0.29 -9.54
C ASP A 233 -5.58 0.71 -9.41
N ASN A 234 -6.49 -0.23 -9.66
CA ASN A 234 -7.94 0.04 -9.62
C ASN A 234 -8.58 -0.75 -8.47
N PRO A 235 -9.30 -0.08 -7.55
CA PRO A 235 -10.04 -0.74 -6.48
C PRO A 235 -11.03 -1.81 -6.96
N ALA A 236 -11.60 -1.66 -8.16
CA ALA A 236 -12.50 -2.65 -8.74
C ALA A 236 -11.83 -3.98 -9.07
N ASP A 237 -10.51 -3.98 -9.25
CA ASP A 237 -9.73 -5.18 -9.54
C ASP A 237 -9.33 -5.96 -8.26
N MET A 238 -9.64 -5.43 -7.07
CA MET A 238 -9.23 -6.02 -5.80
C MET A 238 -9.75 -7.45 -5.61
N GLU A 239 -11.05 -7.67 -5.76
CA GLU A 239 -11.64 -9.01 -5.58
C GLU A 239 -11.15 -10.03 -6.62
N PRO A 240 -11.13 -9.70 -7.93
CA PRO A 240 -10.50 -10.56 -8.92
C PRO A 240 -9.03 -10.87 -8.62
N ALA A 241 -8.25 -9.86 -8.21
CA ALA A 241 -6.84 -10.03 -7.86
C ALA A 241 -6.65 -10.96 -6.65
N ILE A 242 -7.50 -10.83 -5.62
CA ILE A 242 -7.49 -11.72 -4.45
C ILE A 242 -7.80 -13.16 -4.86
N GLY A 243 -8.81 -13.36 -5.71
CA GLY A 243 -9.18 -14.69 -6.22
C GLY A 243 -8.03 -15.37 -6.96
N ASP A 244 -7.37 -14.64 -7.86
CA ASP A 244 -6.21 -15.11 -8.61
C ASP A 244 -5.02 -15.40 -7.69
N ALA A 245 -4.74 -14.49 -6.75
CA ALA A 245 -3.69 -14.65 -5.75
C ALA A 245 -3.92 -15.88 -4.84
N THR A 246 -5.16 -16.13 -4.44
CA THR A 246 -5.54 -17.32 -3.66
C THR A 246 -5.25 -18.59 -4.44
N GLY A 247 -5.68 -18.64 -5.70
CA GLY A 247 -5.43 -19.78 -6.58
C GLY A 247 -3.94 -20.08 -6.77
N LEU A 248 -3.16 -19.05 -7.06
CA LEU A 248 -1.72 -19.17 -7.21
C LEU A 248 -1.02 -19.56 -5.90
N MET A 249 -1.40 -18.96 -4.77
CA MET A 249 -0.79 -19.30 -3.48
C MET A 249 -1.07 -20.76 -3.09
N ARG A 250 -2.28 -21.30 -3.33
CA ARG A 250 -2.61 -22.70 -3.17
C ARG A 250 -1.70 -23.61 -4.02
N GLN A 251 -1.43 -23.20 -5.26
CA GLN A 251 -0.52 -23.92 -6.16
C GLN A 251 0.94 -23.89 -5.65
N VAL A 252 1.44 -22.73 -5.23
CA VAL A 252 2.78 -22.56 -4.65
C VAL A 252 2.95 -23.43 -3.39
N ARG A 253 1.91 -23.49 -2.55
CA ARG A 253 1.84 -24.33 -1.33
C ARG A 253 1.54 -25.80 -1.61
N LYS A 254 1.17 -26.16 -2.84
CA LYS A 254 0.78 -27.52 -3.25
C LYS A 254 -0.40 -28.07 -2.46
N LEU A 255 -1.34 -27.21 -2.08
CA LEU A 255 -2.56 -27.60 -1.39
C LEU A 255 -3.47 -28.43 -2.32
N ARG A 256 -4.09 -29.46 -1.78
CA ARG A 256 -5.02 -30.33 -2.53
C ARG A 256 -6.38 -29.66 -2.70
N ILE A 257 -7.15 -30.15 -3.66
CA ILE A 257 -8.55 -29.74 -3.82
C ILE A 257 -9.33 -30.14 -2.56
N GLY A 258 -10.03 -29.17 -1.94
CA GLY A 258 -10.79 -29.39 -0.70
C GLY A 258 -9.98 -29.25 0.60
N GLU A 259 -8.67 -29.06 0.51
CA GLU A 259 -7.83 -28.71 1.67
C GLU A 259 -8.02 -27.24 2.03
N GLU A 260 -8.08 -26.91 3.32
CA GLU A 260 -8.17 -25.54 3.80
C GLU A 260 -6.89 -24.75 3.51
N ASP A 261 -7.05 -23.44 3.36
CA ASP A 261 -5.91 -22.55 3.16
C ASP A 261 -5.06 -22.47 4.44
N ASP A 262 -3.75 -22.62 4.28
CA ASP A 262 -2.77 -22.50 5.33
C ASP A 262 -2.14 -21.08 5.42
N PHE A 263 -2.78 -20.13 4.77
CA PHE A 263 -2.46 -18.71 4.74
C PHE A 263 -3.71 -17.86 4.90
N THR A 264 -3.53 -16.58 5.17
CA THR A 264 -4.61 -15.59 5.29
C THR A 264 -4.38 -14.44 4.35
N ILE A 265 -5.43 -13.96 3.70
CA ILE A 265 -5.41 -12.75 2.91
C ILE A 265 -6.16 -11.66 3.67
N SER A 266 -5.47 -10.55 3.95
CA SER A 266 -6.02 -9.39 4.63
C SER A 266 -5.96 -8.18 3.71
N LYS A 267 -7.08 -7.47 3.54
CA LYS A 267 -7.14 -6.18 2.85
C LYS A 267 -6.60 -5.08 3.77
N SER A 268 -5.89 -4.12 3.19
CA SER A 268 -5.37 -2.95 3.91
C SER A 268 -6.41 -1.87 4.04
#